data_bb9a43eabb840d36825d43d6f88b6a87
#
_entry.id   bb9a43eabb840d36825d43d6f88b6a87
#
_cell.length_a   1.000
_cell.length_b   1.000
_cell.length_c   1.000
_cell.angle_alpha   90.00
_cell.angle_beta   90.00
_cell.angle_gamma   90.00
#
_symmetry.space_group_name_H-M   'P 1'
#
loop_
_entity.id
_entity.type
_entity.pdbx_description
1 polymer ?
#
loop_
_entity_poly.entity_id
_entity_poly.type
_entity_poly.pdbx_seq_one_letter_code
_entity_poly.pdbx_strand_id
1 'polypeptide(L)'
;MIDDYPWEPPLAGTEAEHLTGALDRLRTTFRFKADDLDPAGLRTRVGVSTLTLGGLLKHLALVESYTFTKKLSGEPIGAPWDSLGHDGSDDWEFTTAAEDSPEQLYALWDDAVERSRAKLAAALADGGLDQLVHAAHPDGRRASLRRLVCDMIEEYGRHTGQADLIREAVDGRVGEDPPAGWRARSGNYRIG
;
A
#
# COMPACT_ATOMS: atom_id res chain seq x y z
N MET A 1 -27.74 -9.14 -6.43
CA MET A 1 -27.36 -7.73 -6.28
C MET A 1 -25.88 -7.76 -5.98
N ILE A 2 -25.09 -7.20 -6.86
CA ILE A 2 -23.69 -6.89 -6.53
C ILE A 2 -23.86 -5.70 -5.60
N ASP A 3 -23.64 -5.91 -4.31
CA ASP A 3 -23.68 -4.82 -3.34
C ASP A 3 -22.56 -3.84 -3.72
N ASP A 4 -22.90 -2.56 -3.85
CA ASP A 4 -21.90 -1.50 -4.09
C ASP A 4 -21.06 -1.35 -2.82
N TYR A 5 -20.01 -2.18 -2.74
CA TYR A 5 -19.01 -2.01 -1.70
C TYR A 5 -18.19 -0.76 -1.99
N PRO A 6 -17.92 0.07 -0.98
CA PRO A 6 -17.25 1.36 -1.19
C PRO A 6 -15.80 1.24 -1.70
N TRP A 7 -15.22 0.05 -1.68
CA TRP A 7 -13.88 -0.22 -2.22
C TRP A 7 -13.88 -0.84 -3.62
N GLU A 8 -15.06 -1.16 -4.18
CA GLU A 8 -15.12 -1.70 -5.53
C GLU A 8 -14.94 -0.61 -6.58
N PRO A 9 -14.12 -0.86 -7.63
CA PRO A 9 -14.12 0.03 -8.78
C PRO A 9 -15.47 0.00 -9.50
N PRO A 10 -15.83 1.06 -10.24
CA PRO A 10 -17.08 1.07 -10.99
C PRO A 10 -17.14 -0.07 -12.01
N LEU A 11 -18.32 -0.68 -12.22
CA LEU A 11 -18.50 -1.72 -13.24
C LEU A 11 -18.21 -1.23 -14.67
N ALA A 12 -18.50 0.04 -14.92
CA ALA A 12 -18.21 0.72 -16.17
C ALA A 12 -17.75 2.15 -15.85
N GLY A 13 -16.52 2.46 -16.20
CA GLY A 13 -15.89 3.74 -15.93
C GLY A 13 -14.78 4.04 -16.91
N THR A 14 -14.11 5.15 -16.71
CA THR A 14 -12.89 5.50 -17.44
C THR A 14 -11.73 4.60 -17.00
N GLU A 15 -10.69 4.54 -17.82
CA GLU A 15 -9.46 3.82 -17.46
C GLU A 15 -8.87 4.33 -16.12
N ALA A 16 -8.90 5.64 -15.87
CA ALA A 16 -8.41 6.22 -14.63
C ALA A 16 -9.22 5.73 -13.42
N GLU A 17 -10.55 5.71 -13.50
CA GLU A 17 -11.42 5.21 -12.44
C GLU A 17 -11.19 3.72 -12.17
N HIS A 18 -11.00 2.91 -13.22
CA HIS A 18 -10.71 1.49 -13.05
C HIS A 18 -9.35 1.25 -12.39
N LEU A 19 -8.29 1.96 -12.84
CA LEU A 19 -6.96 1.77 -12.28
C LEU A 19 -6.84 2.28 -10.83
N THR A 20 -7.40 3.45 -10.53
CA THR A 20 -7.40 3.97 -9.17
C THR A 20 -8.27 3.14 -8.24
N GLY A 21 -9.44 2.73 -8.70
CA GLY A 21 -10.34 1.85 -7.94
C GLY A 21 -9.74 0.47 -7.67
N ALA A 22 -9.06 -0.14 -8.66
CA ALA A 22 -8.37 -1.42 -8.46
C ALA A 22 -7.24 -1.30 -7.42
N LEU A 23 -6.47 -0.20 -7.45
CA LEU A 23 -5.43 0.05 -6.45
C LEU A 23 -6.04 0.25 -5.05
N ASP A 24 -7.13 1.01 -4.94
CA ASP A 24 -7.79 1.26 -3.65
C ASP A 24 -8.51 0.01 -3.11
N ARG A 25 -9.04 -0.86 -3.97
CA ARG A 25 -9.52 -2.17 -3.58
C ARG A 25 -8.40 -3.00 -2.94
N LEU A 26 -7.25 -3.11 -3.60
CA LEU A 26 -6.10 -3.85 -3.08
C LEU A 26 -5.56 -3.27 -1.76
N ARG A 27 -5.51 -1.94 -1.63
CA ARG A 27 -5.17 -1.26 -0.36
C ARG A 27 -6.15 -1.65 0.75
N THR A 28 -7.44 -1.69 0.45
CA THR A 28 -8.48 -2.03 1.42
C THR A 28 -8.41 -3.50 1.84
N THR A 29 -8.24 -4.42 0.89
CA THR A 29 -8.09 -5.86 1.19
C THR A 29 -6.81 -6.14 1.98
N PHE A 30 -5.68 -5.54 1.59
CA PHE A 30 -4.44 -5.64 2.37
C PHE A 30 -4.61 -5.12 3.81
N ARG A 31 -5.21 -3.92 3.94
CA ARG A 31 -5.43 -3.31 5.27
C ARG A 31 -6.35 -4.14 6.15
N PHE A 32 -7.38 -4.77 5.56
CA PHE A 32 -8.25 -5.72 6.26
C PHE A 32 -7.47 -6.93 6.78
N LYS A 33 -6.53 -7.48 6.00
CA LYS A 33 -5.69 -8.59 6.41
C LYS A 33 -4.71 -8.22 7.52
N ALA A 34 -4.19 -7.01 7.50
CA ALA A 34 -3.27 -6.52 8.52
C ALA A 34 -3.96 -5.95 9.77
N ASP A 35 -5.29 -5.73 9.76
CA ASP A 35 -6.02 -5.00 10.81
C ASP A 35 -6.14 -5.76 12.13
N ASP A 36 -6.18 -5.01 13.24
CA ASP A 36 -6.55 -5.48 14.58
C ASP A 36 -5.64 -6.63 15.07
N LEU A 37 -4.33 -6.45 14.94
CA LEU A 37 -3.33 -7.40 15.41
C LEU A 37 -2.47 -6.77 16.51
N ASP A 38 -2.18 -7.60 17.51
CA ASP A 38 -1.20 -7.29 18.55
C ASP A 38 0.26 -7.44 18.03
N PRO A 39 1.27 -7.03 18.81
CA PRO A 39 2.67 -7.17 18.40
C PRO A 39 3.08 -8.60 18.04
N ALA A 40 2.49 -9.62 18.65
CA ALA A 40 2.83 -11.01 18.36
C ALA A 40 2.26 -11.42 16.99
N GLY A 41 1.01 -11.07 16.70
CA GLY A 41 0.37 -11.30 15.40
C GLY A 41 1.11 -10.60 14.26
N LEU A 42 1.52 -9.32 14.45
CA LEU A 42 2.27 -8.57 13.44
C LEU A 42 3.68 -9.13 13.17
N ARG A 43 4.26 -9.93 14.08
CA ARG A 43 5.59 -10.56 13.95
C ARG A 43 5.53 -12.03 13.55
N THR A 44 4.33 -12.60 13.38
CA THR A 44 4.16 -14.02 13.02
C THR A 44 4.72 -14.28 11.61
N ARG A 45 5.44 -15.39 11.48
CA ARG A 45 6.02 -15.88 10.22
C ARG A 45 5.39 -17.20 9.82
N VAL A 46 5.37 -17.48 8.52
CA VAL A 46 4.83 -18.74 7.98
C VAL A 46 5.93 -19.55 7.32
N GLY A 47 6.12 -20.78 7.81
CA GLY A 47 7.13 -21.70 7.29
C GLY A 47 8.54 -21.12 7.39
N VAL A 48 9.25 -21.10 6.26
CA VAL A 48 10.63 -20.58 6.17
C VAL A 48 10.69 -19.11 5.75
N SER A 49 9.53 -18.48 5.50
CA SER A 49 9.47 -17.08 5.07
C SER A 49 9.91 -16.14 6.20
N THR A 50 10.60 -15.07 5.83
CA THR A 50 10.93 -13.97 6.75
C THR A 50 9.85 -12.91 6.79
N LEU A 51 8.85 -12.97 5.90
CA LEU A 51 7.78 -11.99 5.81
C LEU A 51 6.86 -12.05 7.04
N THR A 52 6.43 -10.88 7.47
CA THR A 52 5.46 -10.68 8.55
C THR A 52 4.47 -9.60 8.14
N LEU A 53 3.28 -9.55 8.75
CA LEU A 53 2.31 -8.48 8.46
C LEU A 53 2.83 -7.09 8.86
N GLY A 54 3.60 -7.00 9.94
CA GLY A 54 4.28 -5.76 10.33
C GLY A 54 5.31 -5.30 9.30
N GLY A 55 6.11 -6.24 8.78
CA GLY A 55 7.07 -5.95 7.70
C GLY A 55 6.39 -5.49 6.42
N LEU A 56 5.28 -6.13 6.04
CA LEU A 56 4.51 -5.74 4.85
C LEU A 56 3.84 -4.37 5.01
N LEU A 57 3.34 -4.01 6.20
CA LEU A 57 2.82 -2.66 6.47
C LEU A 57 3.91 -1.60 6.26
N LYS A 58 5.09 -1.81 6.84
CA LYS A 58 6.22 -0.85 6.71
C LYS A 58 6.74 -0.78 5.28
N HIS A 59 6.89 -1.91 4.61
CA HIS A 59 7.30 -2.00 3.22
C HIS A 59 6.36 -1.25 2.28
N LEU A 60 5.06 -1.57 2.31
CA LEU A 60 4.09 -0.92 1.44
C LEU A 60 3.95 0.58 1.75
N ALA A 61 4.11 1.02 3.00
CA ALA A 61 4.17 2.44 3.33
C ALA A 61 5.37 3.15 2.68
N LEU A 62 6.54 2.50 2.66
CA LEU A 62 7.73 3.03 2.00
C LEU A 62 7.53 3.06 0.48
N VAL A 63 7.00 1.99 -0.11
CA VAL A 63 6.72 1.90 -1.55
C VAL A 63 5.71 2.97 -2.00
N GLU A 64 4.64 3.22 -1.24
CA GLU A 64 3.70 4.32 -1.47
C GLU A 64 4.40 5.68 -1.52
N SER A 65 5.17 5.97 -0.48
CA SER A 65 5.89 7.24 -0.35
C SER A 65 6.93 7.41 -1.47
N TYR A 66 7.69 6.35 -1.77
CA TYR A 66 8.69 6.38 -2.83
C TYR A 66 8.06 6.57 -4.22
N THR A 67 6.97 5.86 -4.49
CA THR A 67 6.30 5.87 -5.79
C THR A 67 5.62 7.20 -6.07
N PHE A 68 4.74 7.63 -5.18
CA PHE A 68 3.92 8.82 -5.44
C PHE A 68 4.57 10.14 -5.02
N THR A 69 5.66 10.11 -4.23
CA THR A 69 6.42 11.33 -3.93
C THR A 69 7.70 11.38 -4.77
N LYS A 70 8.62 10.42 -4.63
CA LYS A 70 9.91 10.52 -5.30
C LYS A 70 9.85 10.21 -6.79
N LYS A 71 9.24 9.09 -7.20
CA LYS A 71 9.18 8.73 -8.63
C LYS A 71 8.25 9.66 -9.40
N LEU A 72 7.07 9.97 -8.86
CA LEU A 72 6.08 10.80 -9.54
C LEU A 72 6.53 12.26 -9.66
N SER A 73 6.84 12.92 -8.54
CA SER A 73 7.07 14.37 -8.50
C SER A 73 8.55 14.80 -8.34
N GLY A 74 9.46 13.88 -8.02
CA GLY A 74 10.87 14.19 -7.76
C GLY A 74 11.14 14.76 -6.38
N GLU A 75 10.13 14.91 -5.55
CA GLU A 75 10.27 15.39 -4.19
C GLU A 75 10.95 14.33 -3.30
N PRO A 76 11.71 14.73 -2.26
CA PRO A 76 12.19 13.78 -1.26
C PRO A 76 11.01 13.15 -0.53
N ILE A 77 11.14 11.87 -0.15
CA ILE A 77 10.06 11.19 0.60
C ILE A 77 9.86 11.79 2.00
N GLY A 78 10.89 12.43 2.56
CA GLY A 78 10.81 13.21 3.78
C GLY A 78 10.41 12.42 5.02
N ALA A 79 9.81 13.12 5.98
CA ALA A 79 9.32 12.49 7.21
C ALA A 79 8.16 11.52 6.92
N PRO A 80 8.08 10.41 7.70
CA PRO A 80 8.96 10.09 8.82
C PRO A 80 10.24 9.33 8.43
N TRP A 81 10.44 8.99 7.16
CA TRP A 81 11.52 8.13 6.68
C TRP A 81 12.92 8.64 7.05
N ASP A 82 13.15 9.95 6.95
CA ASP A 82 14.42 10.58 7.30
C ASP A 82 14.80 10.37 8.77
N SER A 83 13.78 10.26 9.64
CA SER A 83 13.98 10.09 11.09
C SER A 83 13.98 8.62 11.54
N LEU A 84 13.44 7.71 10.70
CA LEU A 84 13.41 6.29 11.00
C LEU A 84 14.74 5.57 10.71
N GLY A 85 15.71 6.28 10.13
CA GLY A 85 17.04 5.72 9.83
C GLY A 85 17.06 4.79 8.61
N HIS A 86 16.18 5.01 7.62
CA HIS A 86 16.19 4.26 6.37
C HIS A 86 17.57 4.37 5.71
N ASP A 87 18.28 3.26 5.59
CA ASP A 87 19.67 3.18 5.14
C ASP A 87 19.83 2.84 3.65
N GLY A 88 18.69 2.60 2.96
CA GLY A 88 18.65 2.24 1.55
C GLY A 88 18.92 0.76 1.26
N SER A 89 19.02 -0.10 2.27
CA SER A 89 19.09 -1.55 2.06
C SER A 89 17.71 -2.10 1.65
N ASP A 90 17.73 -3.20 0.87
CA ASP A 90 16.53 -3.78 0.27
C ASP A 90 15.60 -4.48 1.26
N ASP A 91 16.04 -4.71 2.49
CA ASP A 91 15.30 -5.43 3.53
C ASP A 91 15.14 -4.65 4.84
N TRP A 92 15.55 -3.39 4.86
CA TRP A 92 15.52 -2.55 6.05
C TRP A 92 14.12 -2.50 6.71
N GLU A 93 13.07 -2.29 5.93
CA GLU A 93 11.70 -2.21 6.43
C GLU A 93 11.21 -3.54 7.02
N PHE A 94 11.62 -4.67 6.45
CA PHE A 94 11.25 -6.00 6.97
C PHE A 94 11.99 -6.36 8.25
N THR A 95 13.25 -5.96 8.36
CA THR A 95 14.09 -6.26 9.53
C THR A 95 13.76 -5.37 10.72
N THR A 96 13.46 -4.10 10.48
CA THR A 96 13.20 -3.12 11.54
C THR A 96 11.74 -3.04 11.99
N ALA A 97 10.78 -3.56 11.22
CA ALA A 97 9.35 -3.53 11.59
C ALA A 97 9.04 -4.22 12.93
N ALA A 98 9.89 -5.15 13.38
CA ALA A 98 9.71 -5.80 14.67
C ALA A 98 9.98 -4.89 15.88
N GLU A 99 10.64 -3.74 15.67
CA GLU A 99 10.94 -2.75 16.69
C GLU A 99 9.81 -1.72 16.83
N ASP A 100 8.96 -1.60 15.82
CA ASP A 100 7.84 -0.66 15.81
C ASP A 100 6.64 -1.23 16.58
N SER A 101 5.86 -0.33 17.20
CA SER A 101 4.56 -0.70 17.80
C SER A 101 3.49 -0.87 16.73
N PRO A 102 2.40 -1.62 17.01
CA PRO A 102 1.26 -1.70 16.10
C PRO A 102 0.75 -0.34 15.66
N GLU A 103 0.60 0.59 16.60
CA GLU A 103 0.10 1.95 16.34
C GLU A 103 1.02 2.70 15.36
N GLN A 104 2.34 2.56 15.49
CA GLN A 104 3.31 3.17 14.60
C GLN A 104 3.20 2.58 13.18
N LEU A 105 3.10 1.25 13.06
CA LEU A 105 2.99 0.57 11.76
C LEU A 105 1.69 0.93 11.03
N TYR A 106 0.57 0.96 11.75
CA TYR A 106 -0.71 1.35 11.16
C TYR A 106 -0.71 2.82 10.73
N ALA A 107 -0.27 3.73 11.59
CA ALA A 107 -0.20 5.15 11.25
C ALA A 107 0.72 5.41 10.06
N LEU A 108 1.88 4.74 10.02
CA LEU A 108 2.85 4.88 8.93
C LEU A 108 2.24 4.52 7.57
N TRP A 109 1.52 3.40 7.50
CA TRP A 109 0.90 2.94 6.26
C TRP A 109 -0.33 3.77 5.90
N ASP A 110 -1.23 4.04 6.85
CA ASP A 110 -2.46 4.81 6.64
C ASP A 110 -2.12 6.22 6.10
N ASP A 111 -1.14 6.90 6.71
CA ASP A 111 -0.69 8.24 6.29
C ASP A 111 0.00 8.22 4.91
N ALA A 112 0.76 7.18 4.61
CA ALA A 112 1.40 7.03 3.31
C ALA A 112 0.35 6.88 2.19
N VAL A 113 -0.66 6.04 2.41
CA VAL A 113 -1.76 5.85 1.46
C VAL A 113 -2.56 7.13 1.25
N GLU A 114 -2.89 7.86 2.31
CA GLU A 114 -3.64 9.12 2.20
C GLU A 114 -2.87 10.15 1.37
N ARG A 115 -1.58 10.34 1.64
CA ARG A 115 -0.71 11.23 0.85
C ARG A 115 -0.61 10.79 -0.60
N SER A 116 -0.48 9.49 -0.85
CA SER A 116 -0.38 8.93 -2.20
C SER A 116 -1.66 9.15 -3.01
N ARG A 117 -2.83 8.96 -2.40
CA ARG A 117 -4.13 9.26 -3.02
C ARG A 117 -4.22 10.73 -3.44
N ALA A 118 -3.85 11.64 -2.55
CA ALA A 118 -3.88 13.08 -2.85
C ALA A 118 -2.94 13.44 -4.01
N LYS A 119 -1.71 12.91 -4.02
CA LYS A 119 -0.74 13.15 -5.11
C LYS A 119 -1.19 12.54 -6.44
N LEU A 120 -1.72 11.32 -6.40
CA LEU A 120 -2.25 10.65 -7.61
C LEU A 120 -3.43 11.42 -8.19
N ALA A 121 -4.38 11.85 -7.35
CA ALA A 121 -5.53 12.64 -7.78
C ALA A 121 -5.10 13.98 -8.42
N ALA A 122 -4.15 14.67 -7.82
CA ALA A 122 -3.60 15.91 -8.37
C ALA A 122 -2.92 15.68 -9.73
N ALA A 123 -2.12 14.63 -9.85
CA ALA A 123 -1.45 14.30 -11.11
C ALA A 123 -2.45 13.90 -12.21
N LEU A 124 -3.49 13.14 -11.88
CA LEU A 124 -4.55 12.80 -12.83
C LEU A 124 -5.30 14.04 -13.33
N ALA A 125 -5.54 15.01 -12.45
CA ALA A 125 -6.21 16.26 -12.82
C ALA A 125 -5.33 17.19 -13.68
N ASP A 126 -4.00 17.15 -13.50
CA ASP A 126 -3.05 17.99 -14.25
C ASP A 126 -2.74 17.44 -15.64
N GLY A 127 -2.23 16.20 -15.73
CA GLY A 127 -1.71 15.64 -16.99
C GLY A 127 -2.30 14.28 -17.37
N GLY A 128 -3.14 13.69 -16.51
CA GLY A 128 -3.76 12.38 -16.77
C GLY A 128 -2.76 11.22 -16.78
N LEU A 129 -3.23 10.05 -17.22
CA LEU A 129 -2.45 8.81 -17.18
C LEU A 129 -1.24 8.77 -18.13
N ASP A 130 -1.24 9.60 -19.18
CA ASP A 130 -0.18 9.60 -20.20
C ASP A 130 1.00 10.51 -19.83
N GLN A 131 0.88 11.34 -18.80
CA GLN A 131 1.98 12.20 -18.36
C GLN A 131 3.19 11.37 -17.93
N LEU A 132 4.39 11.86 -18.20
CA LEU A 132 5.63 11.24 -17.79
C LEU A 132 5.97 11.61 -16.35
N VAL A 133 6.32 10.62 -15.54
CA VAL A 133 6.75 10.84 -14.16
C VAL A 133 8.14 11.51 -14.11
N HIS A 134 8.50 12.08 -12.95
CA HIS A 134 9.79 12.74 -12.77
C HIS A 134 10.97 11.77 -12.89
N ALA A 135 10.87 10.58 -12.29
CA ALA A 135 11.96 9.62 -12.30
C ALA A 135 12.30 9.14 -13.71
N ALA A 136 13.59 9.18 -14.05
CA ALA A 136 14.12 8.69 -15.31
C ALA A 136 14.98 7.44 -15.11
N HIS A 137 14.95 6.54 -16.06
CA HIS A 137 15.91 5.46 -16.20
C HIS A 137 17.31 6.02 -16.55
N PRO A 138 18.40 5.25 -16.34
CA PRO A 138 19.75 5.68 -16.71
C PRO A 138 19.92 6.07 -18.18
N ASP A 139 19.08 5.55 -19.07
CA ASP A 139 19.04 5.90 -20.50
C ASP A 139 18.16 7.13 -20.83
N GLY A 140 17.63 7.80 -19.80
CA GLY A 140 16.79 9.00 -19.92
C GLY A 140 15.31 8.75 -20.18
N ARG A 141 14.88 7.52 -20.42
CA ARG A 141 13.45 7.19 -20.58
C ARG A 141 12.69 7.37 -19.27
N ARG A 142 11.45 7.80 -19.36
CA ARG A 142 10.55 7.98 -18.22
C ARG A 142 9.31 7.11 -18.38
N ALA A 143 8.80 6.58 -17.29
CA ALA A 143 7.52 5.90 -17.26
C ALA A 143 6.35 6.90 -17.38
N SER A 144 5.20 6.45 -17.85
CA SER A 144 3.95 7.19 -17.71
C SER A 144 3.34 6.99 -16.32
N LEU A 145 2.44 7.88 -15.90
CA LEU A 145 1.67 7.70 -14.68
C LEU A 145 0.88 6.38 -14.70
N ARG A 146 0.29 6.03 -15.86
CA ARG A 146 -0.37 4.72 -16.05
C ARG A 146 0.51 3.56 -15.63
N ARG A 147 1.77 3.53 -16.10
CA ARG A 147 2.71 2.48 -15.76
C ARG A 147 3.00 2.45 -14.26
N LEU A 148 3.14 3.61 -13.64
CA LEU A 148 3.38 3.71 -12.20
C LEU A 148 2.23 3.13 -11.38
N VAL A 149 0.97 3.41 -11.77
CA VAL A 149 -0.22 2.84 -11.12
C VAL A 149 -0.31 1.33 -11.33
N CYS A 150 -0.02 0.84 -12.55
CA CYS A 150 0.02 -0.60 -12.82
C CYS A 150 1.08 -1.32 -11.97
N ASP A 151 2.27 -0.74 -11.81
CA ASP A 151 3.33 -1.30 -10.97
C ASP A 151 2.88 -1.39 -9.49
N MET A 152 2.13 -0.39 -9.02
CA MET A 152 1.56 -0.41 -7.66
C MET A 152 0.46 -1.46 -7.49
N ILE A 153 -0.39 -1.66 -8.51
CA ILE A 153 -1.40 -2.73 -8.50
C ILE A 153 -0.71 -4.11 -8.42
N GLU A 154 0.36 -4.32 -9.20
CA GLU A 154 1.15 -5.56 -9.16
C GLU A 154 1.76 -5.79 -7.77
N GLU A 155 2.36 -4.75 -7.20
CA GLU A 155 3.01 -4.78 -5.88
C GLU A 155 2.01 -5.13 -4.77
N TYR A 156 0.88 -4.42 -4.73
CA TYR A 156 -0.18 -4.74 -3.78
C TYR A 156 -0.78 -6.12 -4.00
N GLY A 157 -1.00 -6.54 -5.25
CA GLY A 157 -1.53 -7.87 -5.55
C GLY A 157 -0.63 -8.98 -5.01
N ARG A 158 0.69 -8.84 -5.18
CA ARG A 158 1.70 -9.76 -4.63
C ARG A 158 1.64 -9.84 -3.11
N HIS A 159 1.68 -8.67 -2.46
CA HIS A 159 1.78 -8.59 -1.00
C HIS A 159 0.45 -8.87 -0.29
N THR A 160 -0.69 -8.60 -0.92
CA THR A 160 -2.00 -9.01 -0.39
C THR A 160 -2.14 -10.53 -0.36
N GLY A 161 -1.73 -11.23 -1.42
CA GLY A 161 -1.71 -12.70 -1.41
C GLY A 161 -0.78 -13.30 -0.35
N GLN A 162 0.36 -12.66 -0.06
CA GLN A 162 1.23 -13.06 1.06
C GLN A 162 0.59 -12.77 2.42
N ALA A 163 -0.09 -11.61 2.55
CA ALA A 163 -0.81 -11.24 3.75
C ALA A 163 -1.96 -12.21 4.06
N ASP A 164 -2.64 -12.75 3.03
CA ASP A 164 -3.67 -13.78 3.18
C ASP A 164 -3.14 -14.99 3.95
N LEU A 165 -2.03 -15.56 3.49
CA LEU A 165 -1.43 -16.75 4.09
C LEU A 165 -0.93 -16.48 5.52
N ILE A 166 -0.31 -15.32 5.74
CA ILE A 166 0.18 -14.95 7.07
C ILE A 166 -0.99 -14.74 8.02
N ARG A 167 -2.05 -14.05 7.60
CA ARG A 167 -3.23 -13.79 8.41
C ARG A 167 -3.96 -15.07 8.80
N GLU A 168 -4.12 -15.99 7.87
CA GLU A 168 -4.71 -17.30 8.15
C GLU A 168 -3.93 -18.06 9.23
N ALA A 169 -2.59 -18.00 9.18
CA ALA A 169 -1.74 -18.62 10.19
C ALA A 169 -1.79 -17.94 11.57
N VAL A 170 -2.08 -16.64 11.63
CA VAL A 170 -2.18 -15.88 12.89
C VAL A 170 -3.45 -16.23 13.66
N ASP A 171 -4.61 -16.14 13.00
CA ASP A 171 -5.91 -16.25 13.68
C ASP A 171 -7.00 -16.97 12.87
N GLY A 172 -6.64 -17.57 11.72
CA GLY A 172 -7.58 -18.28 10.86
C GLY A 172 -8.45 -17.40 9.99
N ARG A 173 -8.20 -16.10 9.88
CA ARG A 173 -8.96 -15.20 9.02
C ARG A 173 -8.70 -15.49 7.56
N VAL A 174 -9.73 -15.98 6.89
CA VAL A 174 -9.77 -16.27 5.45
C VAL A 174 -10.71 -15.29 4.71
N GLY A 175 -10.82 -15.44 3.40
CA GLY A 175 -11.67 -14.60 2.55
C GLY A 175 -10.88 -13.42 1.97
N GLU A 176 -11.24 -13.01 0.75
CA GLU A 176 -10.55 -11.97 0.00
C GLU A 176 -10.92 -10.58 0.52
N ASP A 177 -12.23 -10.29 0.54
CA ASP A 177 -12.73 -8.96 0.83
C ASP A 177 -13.13 -8.78 2.30
N PRO A 178 -13.05 -7.55 2.82
CA PRO A 178 -13.62 -7.25 4.12
C PRO A 178 -15.15 -7.42 4.09
N PRO A 179 -15.79 -7.77 5.23
CA PRO A 179 -17.24 -7.86 5.30
C PRO A 179 -17.90 -6.50 5.08
N ALA A 180 -19.16 -6.51 4.63
CA ALA A 180 -19.96 -5.29 4.46
C ALA A 180 -19.92 -4.42 5.73
N GLY A 181 -19.66 -3.13 5.54
CA GLY A 181 -19.57 -2.17 6.65
C GLY A 181 -18.28 -2.23 7.47
N TRP A 182 -17.30 -3.01 7.05
CA TRP A 182 -15.99 -3.03 7.72
C TRP A 182 -15.38 -1.62 7.83
N ARG A 183 -14.72 -1.38 8.94
CA ARG A 183 -13.88 -0.21 9.22
C ARG A 183 -12.62 -0.70 9.89
N ALA A 184 -11.49 -0.07 9.59
CA ALA A 184 -10.25 -0.36 10.30
C ALA A 184 -10.44 -0.11 11.80
N ARG A 185 -10.01 -1.06 12.63
CA ARG A 185 -10.08 -0.98 14.09
C ARG A 185 -8.85 -0.33 14.69
N SER A 186 -7.76 -0.36 13.95
CA SER A 186 -6.48 0.25 14.33
C SER A 186 -6.09 1.32 13.32
N GLY A 187 -5.35 2.36 13.76
CA GLY A 187 -4.95 3.45 12.88
C GLY A 187 -6.11 4.35 12.41
N ASN A 188 -5.91 5.02 11.27
CA ASN A 188 -6.80 6.04 10.75
C ASN A 188 -7.28 5.75 9.31
N TYR A 189 -7.05 4.53 8.81
CA TYR A 189 -7.40 4.18 7.43
C TYR A 189 -8.87 4.44 7.12
N ARG A 190 -9.10 5.11 5.99
CA ARG A 190 -10.43 5.31 5.42
C ARG A 190 -10.48 4.65 4.05
N ILE A 191 -11.61 3.99 3.79
CA ILE A 191 -11.92 3.49 2.45
C ILE A 191 -12.05 4.70 1.53
N GLY A 192 -11.38 4.67 0.40
CA GLY A 192 -11.33 5.76 -0.59
C GLY A 192 -12.64 5.98 -1.32
#